data_4911b0804e512418fbaff9de07c4a5e4
#
_entry.id   4911b0804e512418fbaff9de07c4a5e4
#
_cell.length_a   1.000
_cell.length_b   1.000
_cell.length_c   1.000
_cell.angle_alpha   90.00
_cell.angle_beta   90.00
_cell.angle_gamma   90.00
#
_symmetry.space_group_name_H-M   'P 1'
#
loop_
_entity.id
_entity.type
_entity.pdbx_description
1 polymer ?
#
loop_
_entity_poly.entity_id
_entity_poly.type
_entity_poly.pdbx_seq_one_letter_code
_entity_poly.pdbx_strand_id
1 'polypeptide(L)'
;MRSQRWNWWPAPGLLLLLSLLVTSMQDPSMHGKTVVSGSNVSLQISEDLLGNYKQLIWFYNPQQKIVEWYVSSSPTYYKSPLKSRIRLDPQSPAHLHIHQVQKEDSSTYILRVSKDDGKEQEWKIPLQVLDPVPGPVIEIEKAEEVNGNCYLNLSCVIQDESASYVWYGDSGPFPNEFQKKVLEVSVNPQNQSRFYTCKASNPVSSKNDTVYFIPPCTLARSSEVTWIISWWMVMVPTAAGFLLTHYELF
;
A
#
# COMPACT_ATOMS: atom_id res chain seq x y z
N MET A 1 31.57 56.69 61.28
CA MET A 1 30.17 56.57 60.82
C MET A 1 30.19 55.79 59.51
N ARG A 2 29.81 54.48 59.52
CA ARG A 2 29.86 53.61 58.38
C ARG A 2 28.42 53.32 57.95
N SER A 3 28.01 53.82 56.81
CA SER A 3 26.70 53.60 56.18
C SER A 3 26.67 52.20 55.55
N GLN A 4 25.81 51.36 56.02
CA GLN A 4 25.52 50.08 55.39
C GLN A 4 24.48 50.29 54.30
N ARG A 5 24.88 49.97 53.05
CA ARG A 5 23.96 49.85 51.90
C ARG A 5 23.33 48.45 51.89
N TRP A 6 22.01 48.37 51.95
CA TRP A 6 21.24 47.16 51.76
C TRP A 6 21.01 46.99 50.26
N ASN A 7 21.61 45.92 49.69
CA ASN A 7 21.33 45.48 48.33
C ASN A 7 20.12 44.57 48.36
N TRP A 8 19.01 45.02 47.79
CA TRP A 8 17.86 44.17 47.48
C TRP A 8 18.10 43.53 46.13
N TRP A 9 18.35 42.23 46.12
CA TRP A 9 18.30 41.42 44.91
C TRP A 9 16.91 40.81 44.86
N PRO A 10 16.12 40.98 43.73
CA PRO A 10 14.90 40.23 43.55
C PRO A 10 15.26 38.79 43.20
N ALA A 11 14.72 37.85 43.94
CA ALA A 11 14.88 36.42 43.70
C ALA A 11 14.30 36.04 42.33
N PRO A 12 15.05 35.35 41.45
CA PRO A 12 14.54 34.86 40.18
C PRO A 12 13.85 33.50 40.38
N GLY A 13 12.72 33.49 41.05
CA GLY A 13 12.04 32.25 41.39
C GLY A 13 10.58 32.10 40.95
N LEU A 14 9.98 33.13 40.35
CA LEU A 14 8.53 33.17 40.17
C LEU A 14 8.07 33.23 38.69
N LEU A 15 8.94 32.98 37.73
CA LEU A 15 8.59 33.03 36.30
C LEU A 15 8.66 31.68 35.57
N LEU A 16 8.82 30.56 36.31
CA LEU A 16 8.96 29.23 35.70
C LEU A 16 7.75 28.29 35.87
N LEU A 17 6.60 28.77 36.34
CA LEU A 17 5.43 27.92 36.59
C LEU A 17 4.20 28.19 35.69
N LEU A 18 4.35 28.96 34.62
CA LEU A 18 3.21 29.27 33.72
C LEU A 18 3.34 28.67 32.31
N SER A 19 4.27 27.76 32.09
CA SER A 19 4.48 27.16 30.75
C SER A 19 4.09 25.70 30.60
N LEU A 20 3.33 25.10 31.51
CA LEU A 20 3.03 23.65 31.48
C LEU A 20 1.55 23.28 31.46
N LEU A 21 0.67 24.11 30.94
CA LEU A 21 -0.73 23.72 30.69
C LEU A 21 -1.18 24.05 29.26
N VAL A 22 -0.32 23.84 28.27
CA VAL A 22 -0.79 23.49 26.95
C VAL A 22 -0.99 21.98 26.98
N THR A 23 -2.07 21.52 27.60
CA THR A 23 -2.63 20.22 27.26
C THR A 23 -2.94 20.31 25.77
N SER A 24 -2.12 19.68 24.96
CA SER A 24 -2.47 19.39 23.58
C SER A 24 -3.79 18.62 23.66
N MET A 25 -4.90 19.26 23.34
CA MET A 25 -6.10 18.58 22.94
C MET A 25 -5.68 17.83 21.67
N GLN A 26 -5.22 16.59 21.86
CA GLN A 26 -5.10 15.66 20.74
C GLN A 26 -6.52 15.52 20.20
N ASP A 27 -6.78 16.17 19.07
CA ASP A 27 -7.93 15.84 18.24
C ASP A 27 -7.98 14.30 18.16
N PRO A 28 -9.08 13.65 18.49
CA PRO A 28 -9.20 12.19 18.36
C PRO A 28 -9.18 11.83 16.88
N SER A 29 -8.03 11.97 16.23
CA SER A 29 -7.82 11.52 14.88
C SER A 29 -7.82 9.99 14.93
N MET A 30 -8.89 9.39 14.44
CA MET A 30 -8.97 7.96 14.25
C MET A 30 -7.92 7.54 13.21
N HIS A 31 -7.39 6.33 13.37
CA HIS A 31 -6.47 5.78 12.38
C HIS A 31 -7.10 5.81 11.00
N GLY A 32 -6.42 6.44 10.05
CA GLY A 32 -6.86 6.51 8.66
C GLY A 32 -7.03 5.11 8.06
N LYS A 33 -7.96 4.96 7.13
CA LYS A 33 -8.16 3.73 6.36
C LYS A 33 -7.57 3.90 4.96
N THR A 34 -6.83 2.88 4.52
CA THR A 34 -6.34 2.77 3.14
C THR A 34 -6.98 1.54 2.52
N VAL A 35 -7.64 1.71 1.38
CA VAL A 35 -8.40 0.65 0.70
C VAL A 35 -8.15 0.67 -0.81
N VAL A 36 -8.41 -0.46 -1.45
CA VAL A 36 -8.30 -0.58 -2.90
C VAL A 36 -9.55 -0.02 -3.58
N SER A 37 -9.39 0.66 -4.71
CA SER A 37 -10.49 1.14 -5.54
C SER A 37 -11.41 -0.01 -5.98
N GLY A 38 -12.71 0.26 -6.09
CA GLY A 38 -13.73 -0.73 -6.39
C GLY A 38 -14.19 -1.57 -5.20
N SER A 39 -13.52 -1.52 -4.05
CA SER A 39 -13.94 -2.21 -2.83
C SER A 39 -15.04 -1.48 -2.09
N ASN A 40 -15.58 -2.12 -1.05
CA ASN A 40 -16.49 -1.50 -0.10
C ASN A 40 -15.75 -1.16 1.18
N VAL A 41 -16.10 -0.03 1.79
CA VAL A 41 -15.50 0.39 3.06
C VAL A 41 -16.58 0.81 4.04
N SER A 42 -16.37 0.53 5.33
CA SER A 42 -17.18 1.05 6.43
C SER A 42 -16.33 1.99 7.28
N LEU A 43 -16.77 3.23 7.41
CA LEU A 43 -16.23 4.20 8.36
C LEU A 43 -17.07 4.14 9.62
N GLN A 44 -16.45 3.87 10.76
CA GLN A 44 -17.17 3.61 12.00
C GLN A 44 -16.47 4.24 13.19
N ILE A 45 -17.27 4.75 14.11
CA ILE A 45 -16.85 5.20 15.43
C ILE A 45 -17.49 4.25 16.45
N SER A 46 -16.72 3.87 17.47
CA SER A 46 -17.26 3.03 18.56
C SER A 46 -18.42 3.74 19.26
N GLU A 47 -19.53 3.05 19.45
CA GLU A 47 -20.72 3.60 20.09
C GLU A 47 -20.45 4.02 21.53
N ASP A 48 -19.52 3.35 22.21
CA ASP A 48 -19.10 3.71 23.57
C ASP A 48 -18.55 5.15 23.66
N LEU A 49 -17.98 5.65 22.57
CA LEU A 49 -17.44 7.01 22.50
C LEU A 49 -18.54 8.05 22.23
N LEU A 50 -19.65 7.64 21.65
CA LEU A 50 -20.73 8.57 21.26
C LEU A 50 -21.61 8.97 22.44
N GLY A 51 -21.90 8.02 23.36
CA GLY A 51 -22.88 8.23 24.43
C GLY A 51 -24.28 8.55 23.88
N ASN A 52 -25.11 9.24 24.66
CA ASN A 52 -26.44 9.67 24.22
C ASN A 52 -26.34 10.86 23.29
N TYR A 53 -27.03 10.77 22.14
CA TYR A 53 -27.05 11.84 21.12
C TYR A 53 -28.41 11.93 20.44
N LYS A 54 -28.76 13.10 19.93
CA LYS A 54 -30.02 13.38 19.21
C LYS A 54 -29.86 13.44 17.70
N GLN A 55 -28.64 13.76 17.23
CA GLN A 55 -28.37 13.98 15.81
C GLN A 55 -26.93 13.56 15.49
N LEU A 56 -26.73 13.01 14.31
CA LEU A 56 -25.42 12.81 13.71
C LEU A 56 -25.41 13.28 12.26
N ILE A 57 -24.25 13.79 11.82
CA ILE A 57 -24.04 14.32 10.49
C ILE A 57 -22.69 13.82 9.97
N TRP A 58 -22.71 13.18 8.82
CA TRP A 58 -21.49 12.86 8.09
C TRP A 58 -21.18 13.91 7.04
N PHE A 59 -19.90 14.30 7.00
CA PHE A 59 -19.35 15.18 5.99
C PHE A 59 -18.31 14.44 5.16
N TYR A 60 -18.32 14.69 3.84
CA TYR A 60 -17.26 14.41 2.91
C TYR A 60 -16.45 15.68 2.74
N ASN A 61 -15.19 15.66 3.11
CA ASN A 61 -14.39 16.87 3.37
C ASN A 61 -15.02 17.79 4.46
N PRO A 62 -14.32 18.83 4.95
CA PRO A 62 -14.83 19.66 6.05
C PRO A 62 -16.14 20.42 5.80
N GLN A 63 -16.57 20.52 4.53
CA GLN A 63 -17.64 21.45 4.15
C GLN A 63 -18.88 20.77 3.55
N GLN A 64 -18.75 19.57 2.99
CA GLN A 64 -19.85 18.92 2.26
C GLN A 64 -20.60 17.92 3.13
N LYS A 65 -21.77 18.30 3.62
CA LYS A 65 -22.71 17.39 4.27
C LYS A 65 -23.16 16.33 3.26
N ILE A 66 -23.09 15.05 3.64
CA ILE A 66 -23.46 13.93 2.77
C ILE A 66 -24.66 13.15 3.31
N VAL A 67 -24.79 13.00 4.63
CA VAL A 67 -25.94 12.38 5.26
C VAL A 67 -26.14 12.94 6.65
N GLU A 68 -27.40 13.07 7.06
CA GLU A 68 -27.85 13.53 8.37
C GLU A 68 -28.91 12.58 8.89
N TRP A 69 -28.83 12.31 10.17
CA TRP A 69 -29.79 11.44 10.84
C TRP A 69 -30.14 11.99 12.22
N TYR A 70 -31.42 11.96 12.54
CA TYR A 70 -31.96 12.27 13.87
C TYR A 70 -32.48 11.00 14.51
N VAL A 71 -32.35 10.84 15.81
CA VAL A 71 -32.91 9.72 16.56
C VAL A 71 -34.38 9.59 16.23
N SER A 72 -34.84 8.36 15.96
CA SER A 72 -36.22 8.02 15.56
C SER A 72 -36.70 8.57 14.21
N SER A 73 -35.79 8.99 13.32
CA SER A 73 -36.10 9.44 11.97
C SER A 73 -35.43 8.60 10.89
N SER A 74 -35.81 8.80 9.64
CA SER A 74 -35.11 8.24 8.48
C SER A 74 -33.92 9.13 8.12
N PRO A 75 -32.79 8.57 7.65
CA PRO A 75 -31.62 9.35 7.23
C PRO A 75 -31.93 10.19 5.98
N THR A 76 -31.44 11.43 6.00
CA THR A 76 -31.50 12.35 4.86
C THR A 76 -30.17 12.39 4.13
N TYR A 77 -30.15 11.96 2.85
CA TYR A 77 -28.97 11.94 1.98
C TYR A 77 -28.92 13.19 1.10
N TYR A 78 -27.82 13.94 1.20
CA TYR A 78 -27.60 15.17 0.45
C TYR A 78 -26.96 14.92 -0.92
N LYS A 79 -27.10 15.88 -1.83
CA LYS A 79 -26.47 15.81 -3.15
C LYS A 79 -24.95 15.82 -3.01
N SER A 80 -24.29 14.76 -3.46
CA SER A 80 -22.84 14.60 -3.45
C SER A 80 -22.43 13.55 -4.50
N PRO A 81 -21.16 13.46 -4.87
CA PRO A 81 -20.66 12.37 -5.73
C PRO A 81 -20.88 10.97 -5.12
N LEU A 82 -21.04 10.90 -3.79
CA LEU A 82 -21.18 9.67 -3.03
C LEU A 82 -22.66 9.23 -2.86
N LYS A 83 -23.66 10.08 -3.18
CA LYS A 83 -25.07 9.88 -2.77
C LYS A 83 -25.64 8.50 -3.11
N SER A 84 -25.33 7.96 -4.28
CA SER A 84 -25.82 6.65 -4.71
C SER A 84 -25.09 5.46 -4.07
N ARG A 85 -23.90 5.71 -3.51
CA ARG A 85 -22.97 4.69 -3.03
C ARG A 85 -22.83 4.63 -1.51
N ILE A 86 -23.45 5.57 -0.77
CA ILE A 86 -23.41 5.61 0.70
C ILE A 86 -24.69 5.09 1.33
N ARG A 87 -24.55 4.44 2.50
CA ARG A 87 -25.65 4.02 3.36
C ARG A 87 -25.19 4.10 4.82
N LEU A 88 -26.09 4.51 5.71
CA LEU A 88 -25.91 4.31 7.15
C LEU A 88 -26.33 2.90 7.53
N ASP A 89 -25.65 2.32 8.52
CA ASP A 89 -26.09 1.08 9.10
C ASP A 89 -27.41 1.31 9.87
N PRO A 90 -28.49 0.54 9.60
CA PRO A 90 -29.75 0.71 10.29
C PRO A 90 -29.69 0.45 11.80
N GLN A 91 -28.76 -0.39 12.25
CA GLN A 91 -28.57 -0.73 13.67
C GLN A 91 -27.59 0.19 14.38
N SER A 92 -26.67 0.77 13.61
CA SER A 92 -25.63 1.65 14.11
C SER A 92 -25.41 2.84 13.16
N PRO A 93 -26.24 3.90 13.26
CA PRO A 93 -26.21 5.04 12.33
C PRO A 93 -24.88 5.82 12.33
N ALA A 94 -24.00 5.58 13.30
CA ALA A 94 -22.65 6.10 13.31
C ALA A 94 -21.72 5.37 12.33
N HIS A 95 -22.18 4.28 11.71
CA HIS A 95 -21.42 3.55 10.70
C HIS A 95 -21.87 3.98 9.30
N LEU A 96 -20.93 4.55 8.54
CA LEU A 96 -21.12 4.94 7.15
C LEU A 96 -20.50 3.90 6.23
N HIS A 97 -21.33 3.21 5.46
CA HIS A 97 -20.88 2.29 4.41
C HIS A 97 -20.77 3.03 3.09
N ILE A 98 -19.64 2.85 2.40
CA ILE A 98 -19.38 3.37 1.06
C ILE A 98 -19.11 2.18 0.15
N HIS A 99 -19.93 2.02 -0.88
CA HIS A 99 -19.82 0.94 -1.85
C HIS A 99 -18.98 1.37 -3.05
N GLN A 100 -18.18 0.45 -3.59
CA GLN A 100 -17.39 0.64 -4.81
C GLN A 100 -16.61 1.96 -4.78
N VAL A 101 -15.77 2.11 -3.75
CA VAL A 101 -14.97 3.34 -3.57
C VAL A 101 -14.09 3.63 -4.78
N GLN A 102 -13.99 4.89 -5.14
CA GLN A 102 -13.20 5.40 -6.24
C GLN A 102 -12.03 6.23 -5.69
N LYS A 103 -10.98 6.41 -6.47
CA LYS A 103 -9.79 7.19 -6.07
C LYS A 103 -10.16 8.61 -5.62
N GLU A 104 -11.15 9.20 -6.26
CA GLU A 104 -11.70 10.53 -5.97
C GLU A 104 -12.44 10.60 -4.63
N ASP A 105 -12.79 9.46 -4.04
CA ASP A 105 -13.41 9.40 -2.71
C ASP A 105 -12.39 9.57 -1.57
N SER A 106 -11.10 9.60 -1.90
CA SER A 106 -10.04 9.89 -0.94
C SER A 106 -10.26 11.28 -0.32
N SER A 107 -10.48 11.31 1.00
CA SER A 107 -10.78 12.54 1.73
C SER A 107 -10.71 12.29 3.24
N THR A 108 -10.82 13.36 4.02
CA THR A 108 -11.12 13.26 5.44
C THR A 108 -12.64 13.30 5.62
N TYR A 109 -13.19 12.17 6.07
CA TYR A 109 -14.60 12.07 6.45
C TYR A 109 -14.75 12.52 7.91
N ILE A 110 -15.83 13.27 8.19
CA ILE A 110 -16.06 13.83 9.51
C ILE A 110 -17.43 13.35 9.97
N LEU A 111 -17.47 12.72 11.14
CA LEU A 111 -18.70 12.49 11.88
C LEU A 111 -18.84 13.59 12.93
N ARG A 112 -19.92 14.35 12.85
CA ARG A 112 -20.33 15.31 13.89
C ARG A 112 -21.58 14.81 14.58
N VAL A 113 -21.54 14.82 15.91
CA VAL A 113 -22.62 14.31 16.76
C VAL A 113 -23.05 15.43 17.70
N SER A 114 -24.37 15.73 17.71
CA SER A 114 -24.98 16.67 18.66
C SER A 114 -25.61 15.90 19.78
N LYS A 115 -25.16 16.12 21.01
CA LYS A 115 -25.66 15.47 22.23
C LYS A 115 -26.94 16.13 22.75
N ASP A 116 -27.64 15.44 23.63
CA ASP A 116 -28.86 15.96 24.26
C ASP A 116 -28.61 17.20 25.10
N ASP A 117 -27.42 17.34 25.70
CA ASP A 117 -26.99 18.50 26.48
C ASP A 117 -26.57 19.71 25.62
N GLY A 118 -26.68 19.62 24.31
CA GLY A 118 -26.33 20.66 23.35
C GLY A 118 -24.85 20.71 22.96
N LYS A 119 -24.01 19.83 23.49
CA LYS A 119 -22.62 19.75 23.09
C LYS A 119 -22.48 19.05 21.74
N GLU A 120 -21.51 19.52 20.95
CA GLU A 120 -21.10 18.87 19.72
C GLU A 120 -19.76 18.17 19.90
N GLN A 121 -19.63 17.03 19.25
CA GLN A 121 -18.41 16.25 19.23
C GLN A 121 -18.11 15.82 17.79
N GLU A 122 -16.83 15.82 17.42
CA GLU A 122 -16.40 15.59 16.04
C GLU A 122 -15.27 14.55 15.99
N TRP A 123 -15.35 13.63 15.03
CA TRP A 123 -14.30 12.65 14.73
C TRP A 123 -13.93 12.76 13.27
N LYS A 124 -12.62 12.71 13.00
CA LYS A 124 -12.03 12.79 11.66
C LYS A 124 -11.46 11.43 11.28
N ILE A 125 -11.89 10.89 10.15
CA ILE A 125 -11.43 9.61 9.60
C ILE A 125 -10.83 9.87 8.22
N PRO A 126 -9.51 9.90 8.09
CA PRO A 126 -8.87 9.95 6.77
C PRO A 126 -9.14 8.64 6.01
N LEU A 127 -9.64 8.75 4.79
CA LEU A 127 -9.78 7.63 3.85
C LEU A 127 -8.87 7.87 2.66
N GLN A 128 -8.00 6.92 2.37
CA GLN A 128 -7.17 6.88 1.17
C GLN A 128 -7.61 5.71 0.30
N VAL A 129 -7.99 5.98 -0.92
CA VAL A 129 -8.34 4.98 -1.93
C VAL A 129 -7.24 4.94 -2.98
N LEU A 130 -6.65 3.77 -3.17
CA LEU A 130 -5.55 3.56 -4.12
C LEU A 130 -5.97 2.52 -5.16
N ASP A 131 -5.53 2.74 -6.38
CA ASP A 131 -5.65 1.72 -7.42
C ASP A 131 -4.68 0.56 -7.14
N PRO A 132 -5.03 -0.66 -7.56
CA PRO A 132 -4.08 -1.77 -7.52
C PRO A 132 -2.84 -1.45 -8.35
N VAL A 133 -1.66 -1.78 -7.83
CA VAL A 133 -0.42 -1.60 -8.60
C VAL A 133 -0.50 -2.37 -9.92
N PRO A 134 -0.15 -1.76 -11.05
CA PRO A 134 -0.04 -2.48 -12.33
C PRO A 134 1.07 -3.54 -12.25
N GLY A 135 0.98 -4.60 -13.07
CA GLY A 135 2.00 -5.63 -13.11
C GLY A 135 3.33 -5.04 -13.59
N PRO A 136 4.45 -5.32 -12.90
CA PRO A 136 5.76 -4.98 -13.41
C PRO A 136 6.12 -5.87 -14.61
N VAL A 137 7.08 -5.41 -15.41
CA VAL A 137 7.70 -6.19 -16.48
C VAL A 137 9.21 -6.10 -16.30
N ILE A 138 9.89 -7.24 -16.23
CA ILE A 138 11.35 -7.27 -16.21
C ILE A 138 11.85 -7.15 -17.65
N GLU A 139 12.60 -6.07 -17.93
CA GLU A 139 13.34 -5.91 -19.17
C GLU A 139 14.78 -6.32 -18.96
N ILE A 140 15.29 -7.19 -19.86
CA ILE A 140 16.66 -7.66 -19.84
C ILE A 140 17.48 -6.68 -20.66
N GLU A 141 18.13 -5.72 -19.99
CA GLU A 141 18.95 -4.72 -20.67
C GLU A 141 20.29 -5.28 -21.11
N LYS A 142 20.83 -6.20 -20.29
CA LYS A 142 22.11 -6.83 -20.54
C LYS A 142 22.16 -8.23 -19.94
N ALA A 143 22.69 -9.19 -20.73
CA ALA A 143 23.06 -10.52 -20.28
C ALA A 143 24.28 -10.95 -21.09
N GLU A 144 25.48 -10.79 -20.52
CA GLU A 144 26.74 -11.03 -21.22
C GLU A 144 27.67 -11.91 -20.40
N GLU A 145 28.27 -12.90 -21.04
CA GLU A 145 29.29 -13.73 -20.45
C GLU A 145 30.66 -13.14 -20.71
N VAL A 146 31.41 -12.90 -19.64
CA VAL A 146 32.79 -12.42 -19.70
C VAL A 146 33.63 -13.21 -18.72
N ASN A 147 34.65 -13.91 -19.22
CA ASN A 147 35.58 -14.72 -18.42
C ASN A 147 34.91 -15.76 -17.50
N GLY A 148 33.83 -16.39 -17.98
CA GLY A 148 33.09 -17.40 -17.21
C GLY A 148 32.14 -16.83 -16.14
N ASN A 149 31.97 -15.53 -16.08
CA ASN A 149 30.95 -14.85 -15.26
C ASN A 149 29.87 -14.24 -16.15
N CYS A 150 28.61 -14.32 -15.73
CA CYS A 150 27.50 -13.69 -16.40
C CYS A 150 27.16 -12.36 -15.72
N TYR A 151 27.16 -11.27 -16.47
CA TYR A 151 26.77 -9.94 -16.03
C TYR A 151 25.35 -9.65 -16.50
N LEU A 152 24.46 -9.51 -15.53
CA LEU A 152 23.04 -9.25 -15.78
C LEU A 152 22.70 -7.81 -15.37
N ASN A 153 21.97 -7.12 -16.24
CA ASN A 153 21.33 -5.83 -15.95
C ASN A 153 19.82 -5.98 -16.26
N LEU A 154 19.00 -5.98 -15.20
CA LEU A 154 17.57 -6.24 -15.26
C LEU A 154 16.82 -5.01 -14.79
N SER A 155 15.97 -4.45 -15.63
CA SER A 155 15.13 -3.30 -15.29
C SER A 155 13.71 -3.76 -14.93
N CYS A 156 13.22 -3.34 -13.77
CA CYS A 156 11.82 -3.56 -13.37
C CYS A 156 10.98 -2.37 -13.82
N VAL A 157 10.27 -2.52 -14.92
CA VAL A 157 9.45 -1.48 -15.51
C VAL A 157 8.02 -1.58 -15.00
N ILE A 158 7.49 -0.47 -14.48
CA ILE A 158 6.11 -0.34 -14.03
C ILE A 158 5.57 1.04 -14.42
N GLN A 159 4.28 1.12 -14.72
CA GLN A 159 3.64 2.37 -15.11
C GLN A 159 3.36 3.33 -13.94
N ASP A 160 3.41 2.84 -12.70
CA ASP A 160 3.18 3.63 -11.49
C ASP A 160 4.51 3.94 -10.81
N GLU A 161 4.96 5.19 -10.91
CA GLU A 161 6.22 5.67 -10.32
C GLU A 161 6.20 5.68 -8.77
N SER A 162 5.02 5.60 -8.15
CA SER A 162 4.88 5.58 -6.68
C SER A 162 5.06 4.18 -6.06
N ALA A 163 5.17 3.14 -6.87
CA ALA A 163 5.35 1.77 -6.40
C ALA A 163 6.74 1.54 -5.81
N SER A 164 6.81 0.76 -4.74
CA SER A 164 8.06 0.25 -4.20
C SER A 164 8.48 -1.03 -4.91
N TYR A 165 9.80 -1.23 -5.05
CA TYR A 165 10.39 -2.38 -5.73
C TYR A 165 11.14 -3.25 -4.74
N VAL A 166 10.99 -4.57 -4.86
CA VAL A 166 11.78 -5.55 -4.13
C VAL A 166 12.20 -6.67 -5.08
N TRP A 167 13.51 -6.90 -5.21
CA TRP A 167 14.06 -7.98 -5.99
C TRP A 167 14.28 -9.23 -5.13
N TYR A 168 13.98 -10.39 -5.70
CA TYR A 168 14.14 -11.71 -5.07
C TYR A 168 14.91 -12.65 -5.98
N GLY A 169 15.71 -13.51 -5.37
CA GLY A 169 16.34 -14.68 -5.97
C GLY A 169 16.11 -15.92 -5.10
N ASP A 170 16.85 -17.00 -5.37
CA ASP A 170 16.74 -18.27 -4.63
C ASP A 170 16.92 -18.13 -3.11
N SER A 171 17.78 -17.23 -2.68
CA SER A 171 18.08 -16.98 -1.27
C SER A 171 17.10 -16.03 -0.58
N GLY A 172 16.05 -15.59 -1.29
CA GLY A 172 15.09 -14.60 -0.79
C GLY A 172 15.33 -13.20 -1.36
N PRO A 173 14.95 -12.14 -0.65
CA PRO A 173 15.12 -10.78 -1.12
C PRO A 173 16.60 -10.41 -1.21
N PHE A 174 16.96 -9.69 -2.26
CA PHE A 174 18.28 -9.10 -2.38
C PHE A 174 18.50 -8.05 -1.29
N PRO A 175 19.77 -7.77 -0.89
CA PRO A 175 20.09 -6.70 0.05
C PRO A 175 19.55 -5.34 -0.38
N ASN A 176 19.31 -4.43 0.58
CA ASN A 176 18.67 -3.13 0.34
C ASN A 176 19.37 -2.26 -0.70
N GLU A 177 20.69 -2.42 -0.86
CA GLU A 177 21.46 -1.72 -1.88
C GLU A 177 21.05 -2.05 -3.31
N PHE A 178 20.45 -3.23 -3.53
CA PHE A 178 19.90 -3.68 -4.81
C PHE A 178 18.40 -3.42 -4.97
N GLN A 179 17.74 -2.84 -3.97
CA GLN A 179 16.30 -2.53 -4.03
C GLN A 179 16.04 -1.25 -4.82
N LYS A 180 16.38 -1.31 -6.11
CA LYS A 180 16.26 -0.23 -7.09
C LYS A 180 15.45 -0.71 -8.29
N LYS A 181 15.07 0.21 -9.17
CA LYS A 181 14.40 -0.12 -10.43
C LYS A 181 15.26 -1.06 -11.29
N VAL A 182 16.57 -0.89 -11.24
CA VAL A 182 17.53 -1.70 -12.00
C VAL A 182 18.33 -2.56 -11.04
N LEU A 183 18.35 -3.87 -11.30
CA LEU A 183 19.18 -4.86 -10.63
C LEU A 183 20.39 -5.19 -11.48
N GLU A 184 21.58 -4.90 -10.97
CA GLU A 184 22.86 -5.24 -11.59
C GLU A 184 23.53 -6.34 -10.76
N VAL A 185 23.71 -7.50 -11.34
CA VAL A 185 24.32 -8.65 -10.66
C VAL A 185 25.37 -9.33 -11.55
N SER A 186 26.47 -9.77 -10.90
CA SER A 186 27.45 -10.65 -11.50
C SER A 186 27.24 -12.06 -10.97
N VAL A 187 27.01 -12.99 -11.87
CA VAL A 187 26.64 -14.37 -11.57
C VAL A 187 27.77 -15.28 -12.03
N ASN A 188 28.22 -16.17 -11.17
CA ASN A 188 29.13 -17.24 -11.52
C ASN A 188 28.46 -18.62 -11.29
N PRO A 189 29.02 -19.73 -11.81
CA PRO A 189 28.42 -21.06 -11.68
C PRO A 189 28.17 -21.53 -10.24
N GLN A 190 28.80 -20.89 -9.24
CA GLN A 190 28.70 -21.26 -7.83
C GLN A 190 27.65 -20.47 -7.06
N ASN A 191 27.29 -19.25 -7.53
CA ASN A 191 26.36 -18.33 -6.83
C ASN A 191 25.18 -17.89 -7.69
N GLN A 192 24.88 -18.60 -8.77
CA GLN A 192 23.77 -18.25 -9.65
C GLN A 192 22.42 -18.50 -8.96
N SER A 193 21.53 -17.50 -9.01
CA SER A 193 20.11 -17.71 -8.75
C SER A 193 19.44 -18.32 -9.99
N ARG A 194 18.54 -19.28 -9.76
CA ARG A 194 17.76 -19.92 -10.85
C ARG A 194 16.69 -18.98 -11.41
N PHE A 195 16.32 -17.96 -10.66
CA PHE A 195 15.34 -16.96 -11.09
C PHE A 195 15.64 -15.59 -10.48
N TYR A 196 15.09 -14.56 -11.12
CA TYR A 196 15.06 -13.19 -10.64
C TYR A 196 13.61 -12.70 -10.71
N THR A 197 13.06 -12.27 -9.57
CA THR A 197 11.70 -11.77 -9.47
C THR A 197 11.74 -10.31 -9.04
N CYS A 198 11.10 -9.44 -9.80
CA CYS A 198 10.75 -8.11 -9.36
C CYS A 198 9.33 -8.10 -8.80
N LYS A 199 9.19 -7.71 -7.54
CA LYS A 199 7.91 -7.46 -6.90
C LYS A 199 7.70 -5.96 -6.77
N ALA A 200 6.67 -5.43 -7.40
CA ALA A 200 6.21 -4.06 -7.23
C ALA A 200 5.02 -4.04 -6.27
N SER A 201 4.96 -3.05 -5.37
CA SER A 201 3.89 -2.96 -4.37
C SER A 201 3.55 -1.53 -4.00
N ASN A 202 2.29 -1.35 -3.62
CA ASN A 202 1.78 -0.19 -2.91
C ASN A 202 1.04 -0.65 -1.63
N PRO A 203 0.51 0.24 -0.78
CA PRO A 203 -0.16 -0.15 0.47
C PRO A 203 -1.35 -1.11 0.32
N VAL A 204 -1.95 -1.24 -0.86
CA VAL A 204 -3.18 -2.04 -1.06
C VAL A 204 -2.97 -3.27 -1.94
N SER A 205 -1.85 -3.38 -2.62
CA SER A 205 -1.61 -4.49 -3.57
C SER A 205 -0.14 -4.73 -3.84
N SER A 206 0.16 -5.91 -4.37
CA SER A 206 1.48 -6.21 -4.94
C SER A 206 1.33 -7.14 -6.14
N LYS A 207 2.23 -6.98 -7.10
CA LYS A 207 2.38 -7.86 -8.28
C LYS A 207 3.84 -8.09 -8.57
N ASN A 208 4.13 -9.19 -9.26
CA ASN A 208 5.49 -9.59 -9.59
C ASN A 208 5.59 -10.04 -11.04
N ASP A 209 6.81 -9.96 -11.57
CA ASP A 209 7.26 -10.63 -12.79
C ASP A 209 8.53 -11.40 -12.47
N THR A 210 8.76 -12.53 -13.19
CA THR A 210 9.88 -13.43 -12.93
C THR A 210 10.52 -13.88 -14.23
N VAL A 211 11.85 -13.82 -14.27
CA VAL A 211 12.67 -14.41 -15.32
C VAL A 211 13.55 -15.51 -14.73
N TYR A 212 13.76 -16.56 -15.52
CA TYR A 212 14.55 -17.73 -15.12
C TYR A 212 15.91 -17.70 -15.80
N PHE A 213 16.95 -17.97 -15.01
CA PHE A 213 18.31 -18.06 -15.52
C PHE A 213 18.54 -19.41 -16.21
N ILE A 214 19.06 -19.34 -17.41
CA ILE A 214 19.45 -20.50 -18.23
C ILE A 214 20.95 -20.38 -18.51
N PRO A 215 21.78 -21.29 -17.99
CA PRO A 215 23.20 -21.29 -18.28
C PRO A 215 23.48 -21.37 -19.80
N PRO A 216 24.58 -20.76 -20.31
CA PRO A 216 25.62 -20.08 -19.52
C PRO A 216 25.26 -18.65 -19.08
N CYS A 217 24.48 -17.89 -19.86
CA CYS A 217 24.16 -16.50 -19.58
C CYS A 217 22.91 -16.03 -20.34
N THR A 218 21.79 -16.74 -20.15
CA THR A 218 20.51 -16.42 -20.81
C THR A 218 19.40 -16.34 -19.77
N LEU A 219 18.35 -15.57 -20.08
CA LEU A 219 17.15 -15.44 -19.24
C LEU A 219 15.92 -15.71 -20.11
N ALA A 220 14.93 -16.44 -19.56
CA ALA A 220 13.67 -16.72 -20.22
C ALA A 220 12.48 -16.56 -19.25
N ARG A 221 11.30 -16.24 -19.78
CA ARG A 221 10.05 -16.28 -19.00
C ARG A 221 9.51 -17.70 -18.91
N SER A 222 8.69 -17.98 -17.90
CA SER A 222 8.10 -19.31 -17.66
C SER A 222 7.37 -19.87 -18.88
N SER A 223 6.72 -19.05 -19.67
CA SER A 223 6.04 -19.45 -20.90
C SER A 223 7.01 -19.95 -21.98
N GLU A 224 8.22 -19.42 -22.02
CA GLU A 224 9.25 -19.80 -22.99
C GLU A 224 9.95 -21.10 -22.59
N VAL A 225 10.14 -21.31 -21.28
CA VAL A 225 10.76 -22.54 -20.74
C VAL A 225 9.91 -23.78 -21.02
N THR A 226 8.59 -23.69 -20.94
CA THR A 226 7.68 -24.80 -21.23
C THR A 226 7.74 -25.24 -22.70
N TRP A 227 7.92 -24.32 -23.64
CA TRP A 227 8.09 -24.66 -25.06
C TRP A 227 9.39 -25.41 -25.33
N ILE A 228 10.49 -25.01 -24.74
CA ILE A 228 11.80 -25.64 -24.91
C ILE A 228 11.77 -27.08 -24.41
N ILE A 229 11.22 -27.33 -23.22
CA ILE A 229 11.11 -28.69 -22.64
C ILE A 229 10.18 -29.56 -23.50
N SER A 230 9.06 -29.03 -23.99
CA SER A 230 8.13 -29.76 -24.84
C SER A 230 8.77 -30.18 -26.16
N TRP A 231 9.55 -29.30 -26.80
CA TRP A 231 10.27 -29.61 -28.03
C TRP A 231 11.30 -30.75 -27.83
N TRP A 232 12.07 -30.72 -26.74
CA TRP A 232 13.02 -31.79 -26.43
C TRP A 232 12.34 -33.13 -26.18
N MET A 233 11.20 -33.15 -25.50
CA MET A 233 10.44 -34.36 -25.24
C MET A 233 9.83 -34.98 -26.51
N VAL A 234 9.49 -34.16 -27.49
CA VAL A 234 8.91 -34.67 -28.78
C VAL A 234 9.98 -35.05 -29.78
N MET A 235 11.05 -34.26 -29.91
CA MET A 235 12.05 -34.44 -30.96
C MET A 235 13.07 -35.52 -30.66
N VAL A 236 13.47 -35.74 -29.40
CA VAL A 236 14.44 -36.78 -29.04
C VAL A 236 13.89 -38.18 -29.23
N PRO A 237 12.66 -38.55 -28.82
CA PRO A 237 12.09 -39.86 -29.09
C PRO A 237 11.86 -40.12 -30.57
N THR A 238 11.45 -39.11 -31.34
CA THR A 238 11.22 -39.28 -32.79
C THR A 238 12.53 -39.50 -33.55
N ALA A 239 13.58 -38.76 -33.19
CA ALA A 239 14.90 -38.97 -33.80
C ALA A 239 15.49 -40.35 -33.46
N ALA A 240 15.35 -40.80 -32.20
CA ALA A 240 15.76 -42.16 -31.78
C ALA A 240 14.95 -43.24 -32.47
N GLY A 241 13.64 -43.05 -32.68
CA GLY A 241 12.79 -43.97 -33.44
C GLY A 241 13.20 -44.07 -34.89
N PHE A 242 13.55 -42.98 -35.56
CA PHE A 242 14.05 -43.00 -36.95
C PHE A 242 15.39 -43.71 -37.07
N LEU A 243 16.29 -43.58 -36.12
CA LEU A 243 17.58 -44.26 -36.14
C LEU A 243 17.44 -45.78 -35.93
N LEU A 244 16.53 -46.23 -35.07
CA LEU A 244 16.27 -47.64 -34.82
C LEU A 244 15.60 -48.35 -36.03
N THR A 245 14.68 -47.68 -36.72
CA THR A 245 14.03 -48.25 -37.91
C THR A 245 14.96 -48.32 -39.12
N HIS A 246 15.98 -47.51 -39.22
CA HIS A 246 17.01 -47.60 -40.26
C HIS A 246 18.06 -48.66 -39.97
N TYR A 247 18.26 -49.11 -38.72
CA TYR A 247 19.20 -50.16 -38.37
C TYR A 247 18.66 -51.61 -38.65
N GLU A 248 17.34 -51.77 -38.77
CA GLU A 248 16.73 -53.08 -39.07
C GLU A 248 16.59 -53.34 -40.58
N LEU A 249 17.05 -52.42 -41.44
CA LEU A 249 16.94 -52.56 -42.91
C LEU A 249 18.28 -52.80 -43.64
N PHE A 250 19.37 -53.13 -42.86
CA PHE A 250 20.66 -53.58 -43.45
C PHE A 250 21.10 -54.96 -42.93
#